data_2d9bf69bbe5816ad49a5305948217d23
#
_entry.id   2d9bf69bbe5816ad49a5305948217d23
#
_cell.length_a   1.000
_cell.length_b   1.000
_cell.length_c   1.000
_cell.angle_alpha   90.00
_cell.angle_beta   90.00
_cell.angle_gamma   90.00
#
_symmetry.space_group_name_H-M   'P 1'
#
loop_
_entity.id
_entity.type
_entity.pdbx_description
1 polymer ?
#
loop_
_entity_poly.entity_id
_entity_poly.type
_entity_poly.pdbx_seq_one_letter_code
_entity_poly.pdbx_strand_id
1 'polypeptide(L)'
;VPTPSGPAVPAERAVVGCGVYVDGVREQGHVTHRTAIERVRETGRGFVWIGLHDPDRHQMDTVASAFGLHELIAEDATSGRQRPKLEAYDDTVVLTMSTVEYLEHRSVADATDGGEVTGIFDTTDIVSTGEIMVILGRDFVITVRHGDIPALSGLRAELEGAPERLSRGPAVVMHAVADRVVDGYLEVAERMSREIDDLEIAVFAPRTPVGIEQIYVLKRELLELKHDIAPLALPLRHLSVEHVDLIPSEVRHYFRDVQDHHTRVAAEVTTLDEQITSLVHAAMAMIGVQQNTDMRRISAWVAIAVVPTMIAGIYGMNFTNMPELRTEYGYYVVLGVMAAACTALFLLFRRNRWL
;
A
#
# COMPACT_ATOMS: atom_id res chain seq x y z
N VAL A 1 -30.73 -14.42 -22.15
CA VAL A 1 -30.32 -14.33 -23.55
C VAL A 1 -28.82 -14.51 -23.55
N PRO A 2 -28.25 -15.57 -24.18
CA PRO A 2 -26.81 -15.73 -24.24
C PRO A 2 -26.21 -14.65 -25.13
N THR A 3 -25.23 -13.91 -24.63
CA THR A 3 -24.41 -12.97 -25.39
C THR A 3 -23.66 -13.74 -26.49
N PRO A 4 -23.56 -13.22 -27.72
CA PRO A 4 -22.81 -13.88 -28.78
C PRO A 4 -21.34 -13.95 -28.40
N SER A 5 -20.82 -15.17 -28.28
CA SER A 5 -19.40 -15.45 -28.15
C SER A 5 -18.67 -14.87 -29.37
N GLY A 6 -17.83 -13.86 -29.14
CA GLY A 6 -16.83 -13.43 -30.12
C GLY A 6 -15.92 -14.61 -30.50
N PRO A 7 -15.15 -14.50 -31.58
CA PRO A 7 -14.24 -15.57 -31.99
C PRO A 7 -13.29 -15.90 -30.83
N ALA A 8 -13.24 -17.21 -30.47
CA ALA A 8 -12.39 -17.70 -29.38
C ALA A 8 -10.94 -17.27 -29.64
N VAL A 9 -10.34 -16.57 -28.69
CA VAL A 9 -8.95 -16.13 -28.77
C VAL A 9 -8.06 -17.35 -28.49
N PRO A 10 -7.07 -17.69 -29.35
CA PRO A 10 -6.21 -18.84 -29.12
C PRO A 10 -5.52 -18.80 -27.76
N ALA A 11 -5.36 -19.96 -27.12
CA ALA A 11 -4.69 -20.10 -25.81
C ALA A 11 -3.27 -19.53 -25.82
N GLU A 12 -2.60 -19.57 -26.99
CA GLU A 12 -1.25 -19.04 -27.16
C GLU A 12 -1.12 -17.53 -26.87
N ARG A 13 -2.19 -16.75 -26.91
CA ARG A 13 -2.15 -15.31 -26.56
C ARG A 13 -1.99 -15.04 -25.08
N ALA A 14 -2.50 -15.92 -24.22
CA ALA A 14 -2.30 -15.80 -22.76
C ALA A 14 -0.96 -16.39 -22.32
N VAL A 15 -0.34 -17.25 -23.14
CA VAL A 15 0.95 -17.89 -22.83
C VAL A 15 2.08 -16.88 -23.02
N VAL A 16 2.62 -16.37 -21.91
CA VAL A 16 3.80 -15.48 -21.91
C VAL A 16 5.09 -16.28 -22.15
N GLY A 17 5.11 -17.54 -21.76
CA GLY A 17 6.25 -18.42 -21.96
C GLY A 17 5.93 -19.86 -21.62
N CYS A 18 6.45 -20.79 -22.45
CA CYS A 18 6.40 -22.23 -22.21
C CYS A 18 7.81 -22.81 -22.39
N GLY A 19 8.25 -23.68 -21.50
CA GLY A 19 9.54 -24.34 -21.57
C GLY A 19 9.50 -25.72 -20.95
N VAL A 20 10.24 -26.66 -21.55
CA VAL A 20 10.55 -27.99 -21.00
C VAL A 20 11.92 -27.90 -20.34
N TYR A 21 12.05 -28.39 -19.12
CA TYR A 21 13.29 -28.39 -18.34
C TYR A 21 13.67 -29.81 -18.01
N VAL A 22 14.84 -30.24 -18.46
CA VAL A 22 15.42 -31.57 -18.20
C VAL A 22 16.75 -31.35 -17.47
N ASP A 23 16.90 -31.97 -16.30
CA ASP A 23 18.10 -31.84 -15.46
C ASP A 23 18.45 -30.35 -15.18
N GLY A 24 17.41 -29.50 -15.04
CA GLY A 24 17.54 -28.07 -14.78
C GLY A 24 17.86 -27.21 -15.99
N VAL A 25 18.01 -27.77 -17.18
CA VAL A 25 18.32 -27.06 -18.39
C VAL A 25 17.10 -27.00 -19.31
N ARG A 26 16.80 -25.79 -19.82
CA ARG A 26 15.71 -25.59 -20.77
C ARG A 26 16.04 -26.20 -22.11
N GLU A 27 15.13 -27.03 -22.64
CA GLU A 27 15.26 -27.55 -24.01
C GLU A 27 15.08 -26.43 -25.04
N GLN A 28 15.85 -26.50 -26.13
CA GLN A 28 15.76 -25.54 -27.24
C GLN A 28 14.55 -25.83 -28.12
N GLY A 29 13.89 -24.76 -28.58
CA GLY A 29 12.78 -24.79 -29.53
C GLY A 29 11.47 -24.25 -28.95
N HIS A 30 10.59 -23.81 -29.83
CA HIS A 30 9.22 -23.41 -29.46
C HIS A 30 8.34 -24.66 -29.42
N VAL A 31 7.80 -24.95 -28.23
CA VAL A 31 6.91 -26.09 -28.00
C VAL A 31 5.58 -25.55 -27.53
N THR A 32 4.47 -26.04 -28.05
CA THR A 32 3.16 -25.74 -27.51
C THR A 32 3.00 -26.41 -26.14
N HIS A 33 2.16 -25.86 -25.29
CA HIS A 33 1.92 -26.40 -23.94
C HIS A 33 1.49 -27.88 -23.95
N ARG A 34 0.65 -28.27 -24.94
CA ARG A 34 0.22 -29.67 -25.13
C ARG A 34 1.40 -30.58 -25.50
N THR A 35 2.17 -30.24 -26.51
CA THR A 35 3.33 -31.04 -26.94
C THR A 35 4.41 -31.11 -25.86
N ALA A 36 4.57 -30.04 -25.07
CA ALA A 36 5.52 -30.00 -23.96
C ALA A 36 5.19 -31.04 -22.89
N ILE A 37 3.94 -31.09 -22.44
CA ILE A 37 3.53 -32.02 -21.36
C ILE A 37 3.48 -33.48 -21.86
N GLU A 38 3.02 -33.72 -23.11
CA GLU A 38 3.06 -35.04 -23.73
C GLU A 38 4.49 -35.58 -23.76
N ARG A 39 5.47 -34.78 -24.20
CA ARG A 39 6.90 -35.17 -24.25
C ARG A 39 7.44 -35.50 -22.85
N VAL A 40 7.17 -34.69 -21.82
CA VAL A 40 7.65 -34.95 -20.48
C VAL A 40 7.03 -36.25 -19.92
N ARG A 41 5.76 -36.49 -20.17
CA ARG A 41 5.06 -37.74 -19.76
C ARG A 41 5.54 -38.98 -20.49
N GLU A 42 5.84 -38.86 -21.81
CA GLU A 42 6.40 -39.96 -22.60
C GLU A 42 7.82 -40.32 -22.17
N THR A 43 8.65 -39.31 -21.90
CA THR A 43 10.06 -39.54 -21.52
C THR A 43 10.23 -39.88 -20.03
N GLY A 44 9.25 -39.49 -19.22
CA GLY A 44 9.33 -39.60 -17.74
C GLY A 44 10.43 -38.71 -17.13
N ARG A 45 10.93 -37.71 -17.85
CA ARG A 45 12.06 -36.88 -17.42
C ARG A 45 11.74 -35.39 -17.55
N GLY A 46 12.12 -34.63 -16.50
CA GLY A 46 11.98 -33.18 -16.48
C GLY A 46 10.57 -32.71 -16.11
N PHE A 47 10.30 -31.46 -16.36
CA PHE A 47 9.02 -30.82 -16.12
C PHE A 47 8.74 -29.69 -17.10
N VAL A 48 7.47 -29.27 -17.18
CA VAL A 48 7.03 -28.14 -18.00
C VAL A 48 6.80 -26.93 -17.10
N TRP A 49 7.31 -25.75 -17.49
CA TRP A 49 6.96 -24.48 -16.86
C TRP A 49 6.26 -23.57 -17.85
N ILE A 50 4.99 -23.25 -17.55
CA ILE A 50 4.18 -22.31 -18.32
C ILE A 50 3.91 -21.05 -17.50
N GLY A 51 4.00 -19.89 -18.15
CA GLY A 51 3.51 -18.61 -17.62
C GLY A 51 2.29 -18.16 -18.42
N LEU A 52 1.21 -17.85 -17.72
CA LEU A 52 -0.02 -17.26 -18.26
C LEU A 52 -0.21 -15.85 -17.71
N HIS A 53 -0.78 -14.96 -18.54
CA HIS A 53 -1.16 -13.62 -18.15
C HIS A 53 -2.60 -13.36 -18.55
N ASP A 54 -3.45 -13.05 -17.59
CA ASP A 54 -4.87 -12.77 -17.75
C ASP A 54 -5.59 -13.74 -18.69
N PRO A 55 -5.51 -15.07 -18.47
CA PRO A 55 -6.16 -16.03 -19.34
C PRO A 55 -7.68 -15.91 -19.24
N ASP A 56 -8.35 -15.92 -20.40
CA ASP A 56 -9.81 -16.08 -20.43
C ASP A 56 -10.20 -17.54 -20.11
N ARG A 57 -11.51 -17.75 -19.87
CA ARG A 57 -12.05 -19.08 -19.53
C ARG A 57 -11.68 -20.14 -20.57
N HIS A 58 -11.81 -19.83 -21.86
CA HIS A 58 -11.53 -20.78 -22.93
C HIS A 58 -10.03 -21.16 -23.00
N GLN A 59 -9.17 -20.16 -22.81
CA GLN A 59 -7.72 -20.35 -22.77
C GLN A 59 -7.33 -21.23 -21.58
N MET A 60 -7.90 -20.95 -20.39
CA MET A 60 -7.61 -21.75 -19.22
C MET A 60 -8.17 -23.18 -19.31
N ASP A 61 -9.37 -23.37 -19.84
CA ASP A 61 -9.95 -24.70 -20.07
C ASP A 61 -9.10 -25.55 -21.03
N THR A 62 -8.47 -24.90 -22.05
CA THR A 62 -7.56 -25.56 -22.98
C THR A 62 -6.29 -26.06 -22.27
N VAL A 63 -5.71 -25.22 -21.41
CA VAL A 63 -4.55 -25.58 -20.60
C VAL A 63 -4.94 -26.65 -19.57
N ALA A 64 -6.04 -26.47 -18.85
CA ALA A 64 -6.53 -27.44 -17.87
C ALA A 64 -6.74 -28.82 -18.46
N SER A 65 -7.32 -28.91 -19.65
CA SER A 65 -7.49 -30.18 -20.39
C SER A 65 -6.16 -30.85 -20.74
N ALA A 66 -5.13 -30.09 -21.12
CA ALA A 66 -3.83 -30.65 -21.49
C ALA A 66 -3.06 -31.20 -20.28
N PHE A 67 -3.16 -30.50 -19.13
CA PHE A 67 -2.44 -30.85 -17.91
C PHE A 67 -3.23 -31.77 -16.96
N GLY A 68 -4.54 -31.93 -17.21
CA GLY A 68 -5.44 -32.73 -16.35
C GLY A 68 -5.79 -32.03 -15.04
N LEU A 69 -5.98 -30.70 -15.08
CA LEU A 69 -6.33 -29.92 -13.91
C LEU A 69 -7.81 -30.09 -13.54
N HIS A 70 -8.10 -30.02 -12.26
CA HIS A 70 -9.46 -29.99 -11.75
C HIS A 70 -10.21 -28.73 -12.25
N GLU A 71 -11.52 -28.85 -12.53
CA GLU A 71 -12.32 -27.74 -13.08
C GLU A 71 -12.33 -26.50 -12.20
N LEU A 72 -12.31 -26.66 -10.87
CA LEU A 72 -12.23 -25.55 -9.93
C LEU A 72 -10.95 -24.73 -10.05
N ILE A 73 -9.82 -25.38 -10.38
CA ILE A 73 -8.56 -24.67 -10.64
C ILE A 73 -8.71 -23.74 -11.85
N ALA A 74 -9.36 -24.23 -12.92
CA ALA A 74 -9.60 -23.42 -14.12
C ALA A 74 -10.57 -22.26 -13.86
N GLU A 75 -11.56 -22.46 -13.00
CA GLU A 75 -12.48 -21.42 -12.57
C GLU A 75 -11.76 -20.35 -11.75
N ASP A 76 -11.00 -20.77 -10.75
CA ASP A 76 -10.24 -19.89 -9.88
C ASP A 76 -9.18 -19.08 -10.65
N ALA A 77 -8.48 -19.72 -11.58
CA ALA A 77 -7.47 -19.09 -12.42
C ALA A 77 -8.02 -18.02 -13.37
N THR A 78 -9.32 -17.90 -13.53
CA THR A 78 -9.97 -16.89 -14.39
C THR A 78 -10.73 -15.83 -13.62
N SER A 79 -10.99 -16.05 -12.31
CA SER A 79 -11.81 -15.13 -11.52
C SER A 79 -11.06 -13.91 -11.00
N GLY A 80 -9.74 -13.99 -10.79
CA GLY A 80 -8.89 -12.94 -10.25
C GLY A 80 -9.32 -12.40 -8.86
N ARG A 81 -8.43 -11.73 -8.16
CA ARG A 81 -8.68 -11.09 -6.84
C ARG A 81 -9.15 -12.06 -5.75
N GLN A 82 -8.48 -13.20 -5.67
CA GLN A 82 -8.70 -14.13 -4.59
C GLN A 82 -7.79 -13.81 -3.39
N ARG A 83 -8.22 -14.21 -2.20
CA ARG A 83 -7.37 -14.14 -1.02
C ARG A 83 -6.24 -15.16 -1.14
N PRO A 84 -5.04 -14.86 -0.64
CA PRO A 84 -3.96 -15.83 -0.54
C PRO A 84 -4.44 -17.13 0.13
N LYS A 85 -4.24 -18.25 -0.57
CA LYS A 85 -4.68 -19.57 -0.12
C LYS A 85 -3.78 -20.67 -0.69
N LEU A 86 -3.77 -21.81 0.00
CA LEU A 86 -3.16 -23.04 -0.47
C LEU A 86 -4.24 -24.12 -0.53
N GLU A 87 -4.40 -24.72 -1.69
CA GLU A 87 -5.40 -25.77 -1.94
C GLU A 87 -4.73 -26.96 -2.60
N ALA A 88 -5.22 -28.15 -2.29
CA ALA A 88 -4.78 -29.40 -2.89
C ALA A 88 -5.94 -30.07 -3.62
N TYR A 89 -5.73 -30.44 -4.86
CA TYR A 89 -6.66 -31.16 -5.72
C TYR A 89 -5.95 -32.37 -6.31
N ASP A 90 -6.33 -33.57 -5.84
CA ASP A 90 -5.70 -34.83 -6.26
C ASP A 90 -4.15 -34.76 -6.22
N ASP A 91 -3.51 -34.82 -7.39
CA ASP A 91 -2.05 -34.74 -7.57
C ASP A 91 -1.55 -33.30 -7.87
N THR A 92 -2.31 -32.26 -7.51
CA THR A 92 -1.99 -30.86 -7.81
C THR A 92 -2.11 -30.00 -6.56
N VAL A 93 -1.17 -29.10 -6.36
CA VAL A 93 -1.19 -28.10 -5.28
C VAL A 93 -1.24 -26.70 -5.91
N VAL A 94 -2.14 -25.86 -5.42
CA VAL A 94 -2.36 -24.50 -5.90
C VAL A 94 -2.05 -23.52 -4.79
N LEU A 95 -1.11 -22.59 -5.04
CA LEU A 95 -0.78 -21.49 -4.15
C LEU A 95 -1.20 -20.19 -4.83
N THR A 96 -2.16 -19.50 -4.24
CA THR A 96 -2.58 -18.15 -4.66
C THR A 96 -1.99 -17.11 -3.72
N MET A 97 -1.43 -16.02 -4.28
CA MET A 97 -0.78 -14.95 -3.53
C MET A 97 -1.15 -13.60 -4.12
N SER A 98 -1.32 -12.58 -3.27
CA SER A 98 -1.39 -11.19 -3.71
C SER A 98 0.01 -10.71 -4.07
N THR A 99 0.16 -9.99 -5.17
CA THR A 99 1.39 -9.25 -5.50
C THR A 99 1.17 -7.79 -5.21
N VAL A 100 2.21 -7.08 -4.76
CA VAL A 100 2.14 -5.66 -4.47
C VAL A 100 3.29 -4.93 -5.13
N GLU A 101 3.05 -3.68 -5.49
CA GLU A 101 4.05 -2.76 -6.02
C GLU A 101 3.80 -1.36 -5.49
N TYR A 102 4.87 -0.71 -5.03
CA TYR A 102 4.79 0.67 -4.59
C TYR A 102 4.79 1.59 -5.81
N LEU A 103 3.76 2.44 -5.93
CA LEU A 103 3.66 3.42 -7.00
C LEU A 103 4.41 4.69 -6.61
N GLU A 104 5.33 5.14 -7.46
CA GLU A 104 6.00 6.41 -7.24
C GLU A 104 4.98 7.55 -7.34
N HIS A 105 4.79 8.25 -6.24
CA HIS A 105 3.95 9.43 -6.14
C HIS A 105 4.75 10.56 -5.48
N ARG A 106 4.21 11.79 -5.56
CA ARG A 106 4.87 12.95 -4.98
C ARG A 106 4.76 12.91 -3.47
N SER A 107 5.88 12.71 -2.77
CA SER A 107 5.92 12.66 -1.31
C SER A 107 5.82 14.05 -0.68
N VAL A 108 5.52 14.11 0.64
CA VAL A 108 5.52 15.37 1.41
C VAL A 108 6.90 16.04 1.40
N ALA A 109 7.97 15.26 1.33
CA ALA A 109 9.34 15.77 1.27
C ALA A 109 9.61 16.59 0.00
N ASP A 110 9.01 16.20 -1.13
CA ASP A 110 9.16 16.90 -2.41
C ASP A 110 8.40 18.25 -2.45
N ALA A 111 7.42 18.45 -1.57
CA ALA A 111 6.61 19.65 -1.49
C ALA A 111 7.28 20.80 -0.72
N THR A 112 8.36 20.56 0.00
CA THR A 112 9.07 21.57 0.82
C THR A 112 9.95 22.52 -0.02
N ASP A 113 10.16 22.26 -1.31
CA ASP A 113 11.03 23.05 -2.19
C ASP A 113 10.27 24.17 -2.97
N GLY A 114 9.35 24.87 -2.31
CA GLY A 114 8.83 26.18 -2.75
C GLY A 114 7.63 26.17 -3.69
N GLY A 115 6.92 25.06 -3.87
CA GLY A 115 5.67 24.96 -4.62
C GLY A 115 4.44 25.07 -3.72
N GLU A 116 3.41 25.78 -4.16
CA GLU A 116 2.09 25.81 -3.51
C GLU A 116 1.56 24.37 -3.38
N VAL A 117 1.36 23.92 -2.13
CA VAL A 117 0.89 22.57 -1.80
C VAL A 117 -0.61 22.46 -2.10
N THR A 118 -0.96 22.47 -3.38
CA THR A 118 -2.31 22.23 -3.86
C THR A 118 -2.33 20.83 -4.50
N GLY A 119 -2.82 19.84 -3.75
CA GLY A 119 -3.02 18.47 -4.23
C GLY A 119 -1.76 17.59 -4.17
N ILE A 120 -1.46 17.04 -2.99
CA ILE A 120 -0.24 16.25 -2.75
C ILE A 120 -0.34 14.83 -3.29
N PHE A 121 -1.52 14.33 -3.57
CA PHE A 121 -1.70 13.04 -4.24
C PHE A 121 -2.44 13.25 -5.56
N ASP A 122 -1.70 13.19 -6.66
CA ASP A 122 -2.27 13.17 -8.02
C ASP A 122 -2.85 11.79 -8.38
N THR A 123 -2.48 10.75 -7.59
CA THR A 123 -3.03 9.40 -7.64
C THR A 123 -3.56 9.00 -6.27
N THR A 124 -4.74 8.38 -6.24
CA THR A 124 -5.41 7.96 -5.00
C THR A 124 -4.76 6.72 -4.40
N ASP A 125 -4.00 5.96 -5.19
CA ASP A 125 -3.44 4.67 -4.82
C ASP A 125 -1.91 4.76 -4.74
N ILE A 126 -1.36 4.40 -3.58
CA ILE A 126 0.08 4.36 -3.29
C ILE A 126 0.64 2.96 -3.56
N VAL A 127 -0.20 1.95 -3.40
CA VAL A 127 0.15 0.55 -3.61
C VAL A 127 -0.73 -0.02 -4.72
N SER A 128 -0.11 -0.60 -5.74
CA SER A 128 -0.81 -1.40 -6.74
C SER A 128 -0.82 -2.85 -6.30
N THR A 129 -1.96 -3.51 -6.42
CA THR A 129 -2.12 -4.92 -6.07
C THR A 129 -2.48 -5.74 -7.30
N GLY A 130 -1.91 -6.93 -7.40
CA GLY A 130 -2.23 -7.95 -8.39
C GLY A 130 -2.33 -9.32 -7.74
N GLU A 131 -2.48 -10.35 -8.55
CA GLU A 131 -2.56 -11.73 -8.09
C GLU A 131 -1.64 -12.63 -8.90
N ILE A 132 -1.03 -13.59 -8.22
CA ILE A 132 -0.36 -14.71 -8.84
C ILE A 132 -0.84 -16.03 -8.26
N MET A 133 -1.20 -16.94 -9.15
CA MET A 133 -1.52 -18.32 -8.83
C MET A 133 -0.42 -19.23 -9.37
N VAL A 134 0.11 -20.12 -8.53
CA VAL A 134 1.08 -21.14 -8.90
C VAL A 134 0.44 -22.50 -8.74
N ILE A 135 0.28 -23.20 -9.86
CA ILE A 135 -0.31 -24.55 -9.92
C ILE A 135 0.84 -25.54 -10.10
N LEU A 136 1.07 -26.38 -9.12
CA LEU A 136 2.17 -27.32 -9.04
C LEU A 136 1.67 -28.75 -9.21
N GLY A 137 2.18 -29.44 -10.21
CA GLY A 137 2.05 -30.90 -10.39
C GLY A 137 3.41 -31.60 -10.32
N ARG A 138 3.43 -32.93 -10.51
CA ARG A 138 4.67 -33.71 -10.48
C ARG A 138 5.60 -33.38 -11.63
N ASP A 139 5.03 -33.14 -12.81
CA ASP A 139 5.69 -32.97 -14.10
C ASP A 139 5.49 -31.56 -14.71
N PHE A 140 4.88 -30.66 -13.95
CA PHE A 140 4.64 -29.29 -14.40
C PHE A 140 4.54 -28.27 -13.27
N VAL A 141 4.74 -27.01 -13.63
CA VAL A 141 4.34 -25.84 -12.88
C VAL A 141 3.73 -24.80 -13.83
N ILE A 142 2.58 -24.27 -13.46
CA ILE A 142 1.87 -23.22 -14.20
C ILE A 142 1.79 -22.00 -13.32
N THR A 143 2.26 -20.85 -13.81
CA THR A 143 2.10 -19.57 -13.13
C THR A 143 1.07 -18.74 -13.88
N VAL A 144 -0.02 -18.36 -13.21
CA VAL A 144 -1.08 -17.49 -13.74
C VAL A 144 -0.96 -16.16 -13.04
N ARG A 145 -0.83 -15.09 -13.80
CA ARG A 145 -0.70 -13.73 -13.28
C ARG A 145 -1.89 -12.89 -13.72
N HIS A 146 -2.46 -12.14 -12.77
CA HIS A 146 -3.47 -11.11 -13.02
C HIS A 146 -2.94 -9.74 -12.63
N GLY A 147 -3.15 -8.76 -13.53
CA GLY A 147 -2.66 -7.40 -13.38
C GLY A 147 -1.28 -7.15 -14.00
N ASP A 148 -0.93 -5.88 -14.09
CA ASP A 148 0.26 -5.40 -14.81
C ASP A 148 1.54 -5.32 -13.96
N ILE A 149 1.52 -5.86 -12.74
CA ILE A 149 2.66 -5.79 -11.82
C ILE A 149 3.82 -6.65 -12.35
N PRO A 150 5.01 -6.08 -12.58
CA PRO A 150 6.18 -6.81 -13.12
C PRO A 150 6.89 -7.68 -12.06
N ALA A 151 6.22 -8.04 -10.96
CA ALA A 151 6.82 -8.72 -9.80
C ALA A 151 7.67 -9.96 -10.17
N LEU A 152 7.34 -10.66 -11.25
CA LEU A 152 8.10 -11.84 -11.73
C LEU A 152 9.04 -11.55 -12.88
N SER A 153 9.26 -10.28 -13.23
CA SER A 153 10.19 -9.93 -14.29
C SER A 153 11.58 -10.45 -13.96
N GLY A 154 12.18 -11.15 -14.93
CA GLY A 154 13.53 -11.71 -14.75
C GLY A 154 13.62 -13.01 -13.95
N LEU A 155 12.59 -13.42 -13.18
CA LEU A 155 12.65 -14.63 -12.33
C LEU A 155 12.98 -15.90 -13.15
N ARG A 156 12.38 -16.04 -14.32
CA ARG A 156 12.67 -17.19 -15.20
C ARG A 156 14.15 -17.21 -15.64
N ALA A 157 14.68 -16.07 -16.07
CA ALA A 157 16.08 -15.96 -16.48
C ALA A 157 17.05 -16.21 -15.30
N GLU A 158 16.69 -15.77 -14.10
CA GLU A 158 17.46 -16.04 -12.88
C GLU A 158 17.52 -17.54 -12.59
N LEU A 159 16.37 -18.23 -12.62
CA LEU A 159 16.33 -19.67 -12.38
C LEU A 159 17.00 -20.47 -13.50
N GLU A 160 16.90 -20.07 -14.77
CA GLU A 160 17.61 -20.66 -15.90
C GLU A 160 19.13 -20.47 -15.77
N GLY A 161 19.58 -19.41 -15.11
CA GLY A 161 20.99 -19.18 -14.74
C GLY A 161 21.48 -20.07 -13.59
N ALA A 162 20.59 -20.81 -12.91
CA ALA A 162 20.91 -21.70 -11.79
C ALA A 162 20.35 -23.12 -12.03
N PRO A 163 20.85 -23.85 -13.03
CA PRO A 163 20.32 -25.17 -13.42
C PRO A 163 20.34 -26.19 -12.30
N GLU A 164 21.29 -26.13 -11.38
CA GLU A 164 21.33 -26.98 -10.19
C GLU A 164 20.11 -26.80 -9.25
N ARG A 165 19.55 -25.57 -9.20
CA ARG A 165 18.30 -25.33 -8.47
C ARG A 165 17.10 -25.92 -9.22
N LEU A 166 16.98 -25.66 -10.52
CA LEU A 166 15.88 -26.14 -11.35
C LEU A 166 15.87 -27.68 -11.49
N SER A 167 17.02 -28.35 -11.39
CA SER A 167 17.10 -29.82 -11.43
C SER A 167 16.36 -30.52 -10.28
N ARG A 168 16.05 -29.79 -9.20
CA ARG A 168 15.26 -30.29 -8.07
C ARG A 168 13.76 -30.39 -8.36
N GLY A 169 13.33 -29.95 -9.55
CA GLY A 169 11.96 -30.10 -10.03
C GLY A 169 11.10 -28.83 -9.92
N PRO A 170 9.80 -28.97 -10.27
CA PRO A 170 8.90 -27.82 -10.42
C PRO A 170 8.59 -27.07 -9.12
N ALA A 171 8.73 -27.71 -7.95
CA ALA A 171 8.53 -27.10 -6.64
C ALA A 171 9.49 -25.92 -6.38
N VAL A 172 10.68 -25.91 -7.00
CA VAL A 172 11.63 -24.80 -6.90
C VAL A 172 11.07 -23.53 -7.53
N VAL A 173 10.31 -23.68 -8.62
CA VAL A 173 9.66 -22.52 -9.26
C VAL A 173 8.59 -21.93 -8.33
N MET A 174 7.76 -22.78 -7.71
CA MET A 174 6.76 -22.32 -6.73
C MET A 174 7.42 -21.57 -5.57
N HIS A 175 8.52 -22.13 -5.03
CA HIS A 175 9.31 -21.46 -3.99
C HIS A 175 9.82 -20.09 -4.46
N ALA A 176 10.49 -20.03 -5.62
CA ALA A 176 11.09 -18.78 -6.11
C ALA A 176 10.05 -17.69 -6.42
N VAL A 177 8.84 -18.09 -6.83
CA VAL A 177 7.72 -17.16 -6.97
C VAL A 177 7.27 -16.64 -5.60
N ALA A 178 7.12 -17.52 -4.61
CA ALA A 178 6.72 -17.12 -3.26
C ALA A 178 7.75 -16.20 -2.59
N ASP A 179 9.03 -16.50 -2.76
CA ASP A 179 10.16 -15.71 -2.28
C ASP A 179 10.13 -14.29 -2.87
N ARG A 180 10.03 -14.20 -4.21
CA ARG A 180 9.93 -12.92 -4.92
C ARG A 180 8.72 -12.08 -4.52
N VAL A 181 7.58 -12.72 -4.26
CA VAL A 181 6.36 -12.03 -3.81
C VAL A 181 6.55 -11.47 -2.40
N VAL A 182 7.14 -12.23 -1.48
CA VAL A 182 7.40 -11.79 -0.11
C VAL A 182 8.48 -10.70 -0.06
N ASP A 183 9.50 -10.77 -0.91
CA ASP A 183 10.49 -9.69 -1.07
C ASP A 183 9.82 -8.39 -1.53
N GLY A 184 8.84 -8.47 -2.44
CA GLY A 184 8.02 -7.32 -2.83
C GLY A 184 7.25 -6.69 -1.66
N TYR A 185 6.74 -7.51 -0.73
CA TYR A 185 6.09 -7.00 0.48
C TYR A 185 7.06 -6.21 1.38
N LEU A 186 8.29 -6.72 1.53
CA LEU A 186 9.34 -6.03 2.29
C LEU A 186 9.67 -4.67 1.66
N GLU A 187 9.87 -4.63 0.34
CA GLU A 187 10.17 -3.39 -0.37
C GLU A 187 9.08 -2.34 -0.18
N VAL A 188 7.80 -2.73 -0.32
CA VAL A 188 6.66 -1.82 -0.12
C VAL A 188 6.60 -1.34 1.33
N ALA A 189 6.77 -2.22 2.32
CA ALA A 189 6.75 -1.86 3.73
C ALA A 189 7.88 -0.86 4.07
N GLU A 190 9.10 -1.07 3.55
CA GLU A 190 10.21 -0.14 3.73
C GLU A 190 9.97 1.24 3.11
N ARG A 191 9.30 1.31 1.96
CA ARG A 191 8.93 2.58 1.33
C ARG A 191 7.86 3.31 2.13
N MET A 192 6.82 2.59 2.59
CA MET A 192 5.78 3.16 3.45
C MET A 192 6.33 3.63 4.80
N SER A 193 7.30 2.93 5.38
CA SER A 193 8.00 3.36 6.60
C SER A 193 8.64 4.74 6.42
N ARG A 194 9.37 4.94 5.32
CA ARG A 194 9.99 6.24 5.02
C ARG A 194 8.97 7.36 4.89
N GLU A 195 7.83 7.09 4.25
CA GLU A 195 6.77 8.09 4.14
C GLU A 195 6.14 8.46 5.47
N ILE A 196 5.95 7.48 6.35
CA ILE A 196 5.44 7.73 7.71
C ILE A 196 6.42 8.60 8.49
N ASP A 197 7.73 8.35 8.37
CA ASP A 197 8.77 9.15 9.01
C ASP A 197 8.77 10.60 8.47
N ASP A 198 8.64 10.78 7.15
CA ASP A 198 8.55 12.11 6.52
C ASP A 198 7.28 12.86 6.97
N LEU A 199 6.14 12.17 7.05
CA LEU A 199 4.90 12.73 7.58
C LEU A 199 5.03 13.11 9.05
N GLU A 200 5.70 12.29 9.86
CA GLU A 200 5.95 12.61 11.27
C GLU A 200 6.73 13.92 11.40
N ILE A 201 7.84 14.05 10.66
CA ILE A 201 8.63 15.28 10.64
C ILE A 201 7.76 16.48 10.23
N ALA A 202 6.93 16.32 9.21
CA ALA A 202 6.08 17.39 8.69
C ALA A 202 4.96 17.79 9.67
N VAL A 203 4.34 16.85 10.40
CA VAL A 203 3.32 17.13 11.42
C VAL A 203 3.89 17.97 12.57
N PHE A 204 5.14 17.72 12.97
CA PHE A 204 5.77 18.46 14.06
C PHE A 204 6.53 19.71 13.60
N ALA A 205 6.64 19.96 12.29
CA ALA A 205 7.32 21.15 11.76
C ALA A 205 6.51 22.43 12.05
N PRO A 206 7.14 23.49 12.57
CA PRO A 206 6.45 24.78 12.77
C PRO A 206 6.15 25.40 11.40
N ARG A 207 4.88 25.59 11.07
CA ARG A 207 4.35 26.31 9.89
C ARG A 207 4.03 25.48 8.64
N THR A 208 4.13 24.17 8.67
CA THR A 208 3.69 23.33 7.55
C THR A 208 2.33 22.75 7.89
N PRO A 209 1.23 23.17 7.28
CA PRO A 209 -0.06 22.53 7.48
C PRO A 209 -0.03 21.18 6.73
N VAL A 210 0.37 20.12 7.41
CA VAL A 210 0.12 18.76 6.90
C VAL A 210 -1.36 18.50 7.00
N GLY A 211 -2.01 18.27 5.86
CA GLY A 211 -3.42 17.89 5.84
C GLY A 211 -3.58 16.52 6.52
N ILE A 212 -4.49 16.43 7.47
CA ILE A 212 -4.84 15.15 8.11
C ILE A 212 -5.28 14.11 7.07
N GLU A 213 -5.73 14.56 5.90
CA GLU A 213 -6.13 13.76 4.75
C GLU A 213 -4.99 12.88 4.24
N GLN A 214 -3.75 13.38 4.21
CA GLN A 214 -2.57 12.65 3.76
C GLN A 214 -2.26 11.46 4.67
N ILE A 215 -2.37 11.67 5.97
CA ILE A 215 -2.18 10.62 6.98
C ILE A 215 -3.25 9.53 6.80
N TYR A 216 -4.49 9.92 6.49
CA TYR A 216 -5.58 8.97 6.27
C TYR A 216 -5.43 8.18 4.96
N VAL A 217 -4.93 8.79 3.88
CA VAL A 217 -4.65 8.08 2.63
C VAL A 217 -3.60 6.99 2.88
N LEU A 218 -2.46 7.35 3.47
CA LEU A 218 -1.41 6.38 3.78
C LEU A 218 -1.87 5.29 4.74
N LYS A 219 -2.72 5.65 5.72
CA LYS A 219 -3.32 4.66 6.64
C LYS A 219 -4.22 3.68 5.91
N ARG A 220 -5.02 4.14 4.94
CA ARG A 220 -5.90 3.27 4.13
C ARG A 220 -5.08 2.28 3.34
N GLU A 221 -4.06 2.76 2.61
CA GLU A 221 -3.17 1.92 1.81
C GLU A 221 -2.45 0.87 2.66
N LEU A 222 -1.98 1.27 3.86
CA LEU A 222 -1.35 0.35 4.80
C LEU A 222 -2.30 -0.73 5.31
N LEU A 223 -3.57 -0.40 5.54
CA LEU A 223 -4.58 -1.38 5.94
C LEU A 223 -4.93 -2.33 4.78
N GLU A 224 -4.96 -1.86 3.54
CA GLU A 224 -5.14 -2.70 2.35
C GLU A 224 -3.95 -3.65 2.20
N LEU A 225 -2.71 -3.14 2.28
CA LEU A 225 -1.51 -3.98 2.27
C LEU A 225 -1.57 -5.07 3.36
N LYS A 226 -1.92 -4.70 4.59
CA LYS A 226 -2.06 -5.64 5.71
C LYS A 226 -3.10 -6.73 5.43
N HIS A 227 -4.21 -6.36 4.78
CA HIS A 227 -5.27 -7.29 4.41
C HIS A 227 -4.82 -8.28 3.33
N ASP A 228 -4.02 -7.82 2.39
CA ASP A 228 -3.55 -8.62 1.26
C ASP A 228 -2.43 -9.59 1.64
N ILE A 229 -1.54 -9.20 2.56
CA ILE A 229 -0.40 -10.04 2.93
C ILE A 229 -0.72 -11.02 4.07
N ALA A 230 -1.56 -10.64 5.04
CA ALA A 230 -1.80 -11.45 6.23
C ALA A 230 -2.29 -12.90 5.96
N PRO A 231 -3.17 -13.15 4.98
CA PRO A 231 -3.67 -14.51 4.72
C PRO A 231 -2.59 -15.49 4.25
N LEU A 232 -1.47 -15.02 3.69
CA LEU A 232 -0.39 -15.87 3.18
C LEU A 232 0.38 -16.60 4.29
N ALA A 233 0.27 -16.16 5.54
CA ALA A 233 0.95 -16.78 6.68
C ALA A 233 0.63 -18.27 6.83
N LEU A 234 -0.63 -18.65 6.68
CA LEU A 234 -1.09 -20.02 6.82
C LEU A 234 -0.61 -20.92 5.67
N PRO A 235 -0.78 -20.56 4.39
CA PRO A 235 -0.18 -21.24 3.25
C PRO A 235 1.32 -21.52 3.39
N LEU A 236 2.12 -20.52 3.74
CA LEU A 236 3.57 -20.67 3.89
C LEU A 236 3.92 -21.61 5.03
N ARG A 237 3.18 -21.56 6.15
CA ARG A 237 3.36 -22.50 7.25
C ARG A 237 3.09 -23.94 6.82
N HIS A 238 2.02 -24.20 6.06
CA HIS A 238 1.72 -25.52 5.54
C HIS A 238 2.86 -26.03 4.62
N LEU A 239 3.33 -25.18 3.71
CA LEU A 239 4.43 -25.53 2.79
C LEU A 239 5.77 -25.78 3.49
N SER A 240 6.02 -25.12 4.64
CA SER A 240 7.27 -25.24 5.39
C SER A 240 7.30 -26.43 6.38
N VAL A 241 6.15 -26.82 6.95
CA VAL A 241 6.05 -27.78 8.05
C VAL A 241 5.41 -29.09 7.62
N GLU A 242 4.33 -29.02 6.84
CA GLU A 242 3.55 -30.20 6.48
C GLU A 242 4.19 -31.02 5.36
N HIS A 243 3.92 -32.32 5.36
CA HIS A 243 4.39 -33.18 4.31
C HIS A 243 3.47 -33.07 3.08
N VAL A 244 3.90 -32.25 2.11
CA VAL A 244 3.24 -32.15 0.80
C VAL A 244 4.05 -33.01 -0.17
N ASP A 245 3.45 -34.07 -0.71
CA ASP A 245 4.14 -35.07 -1.53
C ASP A 245 4.85 -34.47 -2.76
N LEU A 246 4.32 -33.37 -3.28
CA LEU A 246 4.89 -32.65 -4.44
C LEU A 246 6.11 -31.76 -4.10
N ILE A 247 6.37 -31.55 -2.79
CA ILE A 247 7.47 -30.67 -2.35
C ILE A 247 8.56 -31.52 -1.71
N PRO A 248 9.72 -31.65 -2.37
CA PRO A 248 10.87 -32.35 -1.81
C PRO A 248 11.31 -31.74 -0.46
N SER A 249 11.81 -32.58 0.44
CA SER A 249 12.27 -32.12 1.76
C SER A 249 13.32 -31.02 1.70
N GLU A 250 14.17 -31.05 0.70
CA GLU A 250 15.18 -30.00 0.44
C GLU A 250 14.54 -28.64 0.12
N VAL A 251 13.49 -28.63 -0.69
CA VAL A 251 12.77 -27.39 -1.08
C VAL A 251 11.96 -26.84 0.09
N ARG A 252 11.45 -27.73 0.97
CA ARG A 252 10.69 -27.33 2.16
C ARG A 252 11.47 -26.43 3.11
N HIS A 253 12.78 -26.62 3.24
CA HIS A 253 13.63 -25.76 4.05
C HIS A 253 13.70 -24.32 3.53
N TYR A 254 13.61 -24.13 2.23
CA TYR A 254 13.56 -22.79 1.63
C TYR A 254 12.21 -22.11 1.88
N PHE A 255 11.09 -22.85 1.87
CA PHE A 255 9.79 -22.28 2.27
C PHE A 255 9.76 -21.81 3.73
N ARG A 256 10.57 -22.37 4.61
CA ARG A 256 10.71 -21.87 5.98
C ARG A 256 11.34 -20.48 6.00
N ASP A 257 12.33 -20.23 5.18
CA ASP A 257 12.95 -18.91 5.04
C ASP A 257 11.94 -17.86 4.53
N VAL A 258 11.18 -18.22 3.50
CA VAL A 258 10.08 -17.36 3.01
C VAL A 258 9.04 -17.08 4.09
N GLN A 259 8.69 -18.09 4.92
CA GLN A 259 7.77 -17.93 6.05
C GLN A 259 8.34 -16.95 7.10
N ASP A 260 9.62 -17.05 7.40
CA ASP A 260 10.29 -16.15 8.36
C ASP A 260 10.31 -14.71 7.84
N HIS A 261 10.62 -14.51 6.56
CA HIS A 261 10.54 -13.19 5.90
C HIS A 261 9.11 -12.64 5.93
N HIS A 262 8.11 -13.46 5.59
CA HIS A 262 6.71 -13.06 5.66
C HIS A 262 6.27 -12.66 7.08
N THR A 263 6.70 -13.42 8.09
CA THR A 263 6.40 -13.13 9.49
C THR A 263 7.00 -11.78 9.90
N ARG A 264 8.20 -11.49 9.45
CA ARG A 264 8.89 -10.23 9.71
C ARG A 264 8.15 -9.06 9.07
N VAL A 265 7.78 -9.15 7.79
CA VAL A 265 7.06 -8.06 7.11
C VAL A 265 5.68 -7.84 7.69
N ALA A 266 4.95 -8.89 8.06
CA ALA A 266 3.64 -8.77 8.70
C ALA A 266 3.71 -8.06 10.07
N ALA A 267 4.78 -8.31 10.84
CA ALA A 267 5.05 -7.61 12.09
C ALA A 267 5.40 -6.13 11.84
N GLU A 268 6.22 -5.85 10.83
CA GLU A 268 6.60 -4.48 10.43
C GLU A 268 5.37 -3.66 10.01
N VAL A 269 4.54 -4.19 9.12
CA VAL A 269 3.28 -3.53 8.70
C VAL A 269 2.35 -3.27 9.90
N THR A 270 2.34 -4.17 10.89
CA THR A 270 1.56 -3.94 12.12
C THR A 270 2.14 -2.78 12.93
N THR A 271 3.46 -2.69 13.04
CA THR A 271 4.14 -1.58 13.72
C THR A 271 3.87 -0.25 13.02
N LEU A 272 3.93 -0.22 11.69
CA LEU A 272 3.61 0.97 10.88
C LEU A 272 2.15 1.43 11.10
N ASP A 273 1.20 0.48 11.21
CA ASP A 273 -0.22 0.79 11.51
C ASP A 273 -0.40 1.44 12.90
N GLU A 274 0.38 1.01 13.89
CA GLU A 274 0.40 1.63 15.22
C GLU A 274 1.04 3.02 15.20
N GLN A 275 2.14 3.19 14.46
CA GLN A 275 2.83 4.48 14.30
C GLN A 275 1.93 5.52 13.63
N ILE A 276 1.32 5.18 12.49
CA ILE A 276 0.43 6.10 11.78
C ILE A 276 -0.83 6.43 12.59
N THR A 277 -1.33 5.49 13.41
CA THR A 277 -2.43 5.74 14.33
C THR A 277 -2.02 6.77 15.39
N SER A 278 -0.82 6.64 15.95
CA SER A 278 -0.26 7.60 16.90
C SER A 278 -0.07 8.97 16.27
N LEU A 279 0.37 9.01 15.00
CA LEU A 279 0.55 10.25 14.24
C LEU A 279 -0.79 10.97 13.99
N VAL A 280 -1.88 10.24 13.69
CA VAL A 280 -3.24 10.81 13.61
C VAL A 280 -3.62 11.52 14.93
N HIS A 281 -3.39 10.86 16.07
CA HIS A 281 -3.68 11.43 17.38
C HIS A 281 -2.84 12.68 17.66
N ALA A 282 -1.54 12.66 17.32
CA ALA A 282 -0.66 13.80 17.47
C ALA A 282 -1.10 14.99 16.60
N ALA A 283 -1.43 14.74 15.32
CA ALA A 283 -1.92 15.75 14.39
C ALA A 283 -3.21 16.41 14.92
N MET A 284 -4.17 15.63 15.41
CA MET A 284 -5.41 16.16 16.02
C MET A 284 -5.12 17.02 17.26
N ALA A 285 -4.18 16.59 18.12
CA ALA A 285 -3.78 17.35 19.29
C ALA A 285 -3.13 18.70 18.89
N MET A 286 -2.27 18.71 17.88
CA MET A 286 -1.65 19.93 17.35
C MET A 286 -2.67 20.91 16.79
N ILE A 287 -3.67 20.43 16.03
CA ILE A 287 -4.79 21.25 15.56
C ILE A 287 -5.54 21.86 16.75
N GLY A 288 -5.81 21.10 17.81
CA GLY A 288 -6.46 21.60 19.02
C GLY A 288 -5.65 22.70 19.73
N VAL A 289 -4.33 22.54 19.82
CA VAL A 289 -3.42 23.56 20.37
C VAL A 289 -3.44 24.83 19.51
N GLN A 290 -3.41 24.68 18.19
CA GLN A 290 -3.46 25.80 17.26
C GLN A 290 -4.78 26.56 17.39
N GLN A 291 -5.92 25.87 17.39
CA GLN A 291 -7.24 26.47 17.57
C GLN A 291 -7.33 27.24 18.91
N ASN A 292 -6.79 26.69 20.00
CA ASN A 292 -6.76 27.38 21.29
C ASN A 292 -5.91 28.66 21.23
N THR A 293 -4.78 28.60 20.53
CA THR A 293 -3.90 29.76 20.33
C THR A 293 -4.61 30.85 19.52
N ASP A 294 -5.28 30.47 18.44
CA ASP A 294 -6.03 31.42 17.58
C ASP A 294 -7.23 32.01 18.35
N MET A 295 -7.93 31.20 19.14
CA MET A 295 -9.01 31.70 19.99
C MET A 295 -8.52 32.73 21.04
N ARG A 296 -7.35 32.51 21.64
CA ARG A 296 -6.70 33.51 22.55
C ARG A 296 -6.36 34.79 21.81
N ARG A 297 -5.81 34.71 20.60
CA ARG A 297 -5.49 35.89 19.77
C ARG A 297 -6.74 36.66 19.42
N ILE A 298 -7.80 36.00 18.94
CA ILE A 298 -9.08 36.63 18.63
C ILE A 298 -9.65 37.32 19.87
N SER A 299 -9.68 36.62 21.01
CA SER A 299 -10.19 37.19 22.27
C SER A 299 -9.40 38.40 22.72
N ALA A 300 -8.07 38.38 22.57
CA ALA A 300 -7.24 39.55 22.91
C ALA A 300 -7.56 40.77 22.01
N TRP A 301 -7.68 40.58 20.70
CA TRP A 301 -8.04 41.66 19.78
C TRP A 301 -9.45 42.19 20.05
N VAL A 302 -10.42 41.33 20.32
CA VAL A 302 -11.78 41.73 20.67
C VAL A 302 -11.77 42.55 21.96
N ALA A 303 -11.04 42.11 23.01
CA ALA A 303 -10.95 42.83 24.26
C ALA A 303 -10.34 44.24 24.09
N ILE A 304 -9.30 44.39 23.25
CA ILE A 304 -8.71 45.70 22.96
C ILE A 304 -9.69 46.59 22.21
N ALA A 305 -10.50 46.07 21.27
CA ALA A 305 -11.48 46.85 20.50
C ALA A 305 -12.73 47.24 21.31
N VAL A 306 -13.15 46.41 22.26
CA VAL A 306 -14.35 46.65 23.08
C VAL A 306 -14.16 47.85 24.04
N VAL A 307 -12.98 48.03 24.64
CA VAL A 307 -12.73 49.10 25.60
C VAL A 307 -13.00 50.52 25.03
N PRO A 308 -12.41 50.95 23.89
CA PRO A 308 -12.73 52.23 23.32
C PRO A 308 -14.18 52.35 22.86
N THR A 309 -14.78 51.24 22.37
CA THR A 309 -16.19 51.24 21.94
C THR A 309 -17.13 51.47 23.15
N MET A 310 -16.83 50.82 24.28
CA MET A 310 -17.58 51.00 25.54
C MET A 310 -17.47 52.44 26.02
N ILE A 311 -16.26 53.02 26.06
CA ILE A 311 -16.04 54.41 26.49
C ILE A 311 -16.77 55.36 25.53
N ALA A 312 -16.64 55.21 24.23
CA ALA A 312 -17.35 56.00 23.22
C ALA A 312 -18.88 55.86 23.37
N GLY A 313 -19.39 54.69 23.66
CA GLY A 313 -20.81 54.44 23.94
C GLY A 313 -21.32 55.19 25.16
N ILE A 314 -20.56 55.24 26.27
CA ILE A 314 -20.91 55.98 27.48
C ILE A 314 -20.96 57.48 27.19
N TYR A 315 -19.96 58.03 26.49
CA TYR A 315 -19.93 59.46 26.11
C TYR A 315 -20.89 59.82 24.95
N GLY A 316 -21.36 58.84 24.19
CA GLY A 316 -22.44 58.99 23.21
C GLY A 316 -23.86 59.00 23.80
N MET A 317 -24.03 58.77 25.11
CA MET A 317 -25.34 58.85 25.77
C MET A 317 -25.81 60.31 25.92
N ASN A 318 -27.10 60.55 25.68
CA ASN A 318 -27.70 61.88 25.73
C ASN A 318 -28.06 62.32 27.16
N PHE A 319 -27.14 62.20 28.10
CA PHE A 319 -27.36 62.72 29.48
C PHE A 319 -27.00 64.20 29.55
N THR A 320 -27.86 65.00 30.17
CA THR A 320 -27.67 66.46 30.33
C THR A 320 -26.63 66.83 31.40
N ASN A 321 -26.26 65.94 32.26
CA ASN A 321 -25.35 66.17 33.38
C ASN A 321 -24.09 65.24 33.28
N MET A 322 -23.24 65.54 32.29
CA MET A 322 -21.88 64.95 32.16
C MET A 322 -20.84 66.06 32.38
N PRO A 323 -20.22 66.18 33.56
CA PRO A 323 -19.31 67.24 33.92
C PRO A 323 -18.06 67.31 33.01
N GLU A 324 -17.59 66.18 32.52
CA GLU A 324 -16.41 66.06 31.65
C GLU A 324 -16.60 66.73 30.28
N LEU A 325 -17.84 66.80 29.77
CA LEU A 325 -18.17 67.41 28.47
C LEU A 325 -18.13 68.95 28.51
N ARG A 326 -18.07 69.55 29.70
CA ARG A 326 -17.99 71.01 29.89
C ARG A 326 -16.56 71.53 30.01
N THR A 327 -15.55 70.67 29.98
CA THR A 327 -14.14 71.04 30.09
C THR A 327 -13.52 71.16 28.69
N GLU A 328 -12.74 72.26 28.44
CA GLU A 328 -12.07 72.50 27.14
C GLU A 328 -11.16 71.36 26.69
N TYR A 329 -10.60 70.60 27.62
CA TYR A 329 -9.66 69.46 27.33
C TYR A 329 -10.29 68.06 27.50
N GLY A 330 -11.58 67.98 27.85
CA GLY A 330 -12.26 66.70 28.16
C GLY A 330 -12.13 65.67 27.03
N TYR A 331 -12.29 66.09 25.80
CA TYR A 331 -12.13 65.24 24.60
C TYR A 331 -10.72 64.61 24.54
N TYR A 332 -9.67 65.44 24.70
CA TYR A 332 -8.29 64.93 24.62
C TYR A 332 -7.94 64.03 25.79
N VAL A 333 -8.46 64.25 26.97
CA VAL A 333 -8.29 63.41 28.14
C VAL A 333 -8.92 62.02 27.91
N VAL A 334 -10.16 62.00 27.40
CA VAL A 334 -10.83 60.72 27.09
C VAL A 334 -10.09 59.93 26.02
N LEU A 335 -9.63 60.58 24.94
CA LEU A 335 -8.80 59.89 23.93
C LEU A 335 -7.48 59.38 24.54
N GLY A 336 -6.85 60.16 25.42
CA GLY A 336 -5.63 59.75 26.12
C GLY A 336 -5.86 58.50 27.03
N VAL A 337 -6.98 58.46 27.74
CA VAL A 337 -7.38 57.32 28.54
C VAL A 337 -7.65 56.10 27.67
N MET A 338 -8.38 56.25 26.57
CA MET A 338 -8.60 55.15 25.62
C MET A 338 -7.27 54.60 25.08
N ALA A 339 -6.37 55.47 24.62
CA ALA A 339 -5.06 55.05 24.09
C ALA A 339 -4.21 54.35 25.17
N ALA A 340 -4.20 54.89 26.40
CA ALA A 340 -3.49 54.27 27.51
C ALA A 340 -4.05 52.89 27.90
N ALA A 341 -5.38 52.74 27.94
CA ALA A 341 -6.05 51.46 28.23
C ALA A 341 -5.76 50.42 27.12
N CYS A 342 -5.88 50.81 25.84
CA CYS A 342 -5.55 49.91 24.72
C CYS A 342 -4.08 49.47 24.74
N THR A 343 -3.16 50.41 25.02
CA THR A 343 -1.73 50.14 25.11
C THR A 343 -1.43 49.21 26.28
N ALA A 344 -2.03 49.45 27.43
CA ALA A 344 -1.86 48.61 28.62
C ALA A 344 -2.35 47.19 28.36
N LEU A 345 -3.54 47.02 27.75
CA LEU A 345 -4.09 45.71 27.38
C LEU A 345 -3.19 45.01 26.33
N PHE A 346 -2.74 45.72 25.32
CA PHE A 346 -1.82 45.14 24.32
C PHE A 346 -0.53 44.63 24.94
N LEU A 347 0.09 45.45 25.83
CA LEU A 347 1.31 45.05 26.53
C LEU A 347 1.05 43.86 27.48
N LEU A 348 -0.08 43.81 28.14
CA LEU A 348 -0.48 42.70 29.01
C LEU A 348 -0.65 41.42 28.23
N PHE A 349 -1.39 41.43 27.11
CA PHE A 349 -1.61 40.27 26.27
C PHE A 349 -0.33 39.81 25.60
N ARG A 350 0.52 40.74 25.13
CA ARG A 350 1.85 40.39 24.58
C ARG A 350 2.76 39.75 25.62
N ARG A 351 2.75 40.26 26.90
CA ARG A 351 3.52 39.64 27.98
C ARG A 351 3.04 38.24 28.32
N ASN A 352 1.76 37.97 28.24
CA ASN A 352 1.15 36.68 28.48
C ASN A 352 1.13 35.75 27.26
N ARG A 353 1.80 36.11 26.14
CA ARG A 353 1.86 35.34 24.89
C ARG A 353 0.49 35.03 24.25
N TRP A 354 -0.47 35.97 24.41
CA TRP A 354 -1.76 35.89 23.73
C TRP A 354 -1.73 36.57 22.35
N LEU A 355 -0.78 37.45 22.13
CA LEU A 355 -0.49 38.19 20.88
C LEU A 355 0.96 37.96 20.47
#